data_b465e9ad48cb6bb099ab2646dc725f4d
#
_entry.id   b465e9ad48cb6bb099ab2646dc725f4d
#
_cell.length_a   1.000
_cell.length_b   1.000
_cell.length_c   1.000
_cell.angle_alpha   90.00
_cell.angle_beta   90.00
_cell.angle_gamma   90.00
#
_symmetry.space_group_name_H-M   'P 1'
#
loop_
_entity.id
_entity.type
_entity.pdbx_description
1 polymer ?
#
loop_
_entity_poly.entity_id
_entity_poly.type
_entity_poly.pdbx_seq_one_letter_code
_entity_poly.pdbx_strand_id
1 'polypeptide(L)'
;MLSHNRKIRIRADDTVMDFYRNEPYMIRRSRGYAPLPFMTKADWKGQVLAVGGELKNTFCIGVDNRFYPSPYVGDLEDLRTVKALQETIHRFQTLLEVKPQAVVCDLHPKYNSTVVAEELGYPVIRVQHHYAHILSVSYTHLRAHETLRH
;
A
#
# COMPACT_ATOMS: atom_id res chain seq x y z
N MET A 1 -24.02 18.66 15.31
CA MET A 1 -22.76 17.99 14.91
C MET A 1 -22.01 17.64 16.18
N LEU A 2 -21.64 16.39 16.38
CA LEU A 2 -20.86 15.96 17.55
C LEU A 2 -19.38 16.12 17.24
N SER A 3 -18.64 16.86 18.07
CA SER A 3 -17.21 17.08 17.89
C SER A 3 -16.45 16.86 19.22
N HIS A 4 -15.13 16.71 19.15
CA HIS A 4 -14.29 16.57 20.31
C HIS A 4 -12.97 17.32 20.10
N ASN A 5 -12.28 17.65 21.19
CA ASN A 5 -11.00 18.34 21.18
C ASN A 5 -9.79 17.40 21.36
N ARG A 6 -9.97 16.09 21.31
CA ARG A 6 -8.86 15.13 21.42
C ARG A 6 -8.03 15.16 20.16
N LYS A 7 -6.69 15.11 20.32
CA LYS A 7 -5.78 15.02 19.18
C LYS A 7 -5.95 13.65 18.49
N ILE A 8 -6.22 13.70 17.21
CA ILE A 8 -6.24 12.48 16.36
C ILE A 8 -4.80 12.04 16.14
N ARG A 9 -4.42 10.89 16.68
CA ARG A 9 -3.08 10.32 16.54
C ARG A 9 -2.91 9.50 15.25
N ILE A 10 -3.98 8.83 14.81
CA ILE A 10 -4.01 7.99 13.63
C ILE A 10 -5.25 8.37 12.84
N ARG A 11 -5.05 8.79 11.61
CA ARG A 11 -6.14 8.94 10.65
C ARG A 11 -6.58 7.54 10.24
N ALA A 12 -7.85 7.25 10.37
CA ALA A 12 -8.44 6.00 9.92
C ALA A 12 -9.72 6.32 9.17
N ASP A 13 -9.79 5.87 7.94
CA ASP A 13 -10.98 5.95 7.11
C ASP A 13 -11.78 4.65 7.22
N ASP A 14 -13.03 4.64 6.81
CA ASP A 14 -13.82 3.43 6.80
C ASP A 14 -13.49 2.57 5.57
N THR A 15 -13.52 1.26 5.76
CA THR A 15 -13.45 0.31 4.67
C THR A 15 -14.74 0.39 3.86
N VAL A 16 -14.60 0.43 2.55
CA VAL A 16 -15.72 0.38 1.59
C VAL A 16 -15.56 -0.88 0.76
N MET A 17 -16.59 -1.71 0.76
CA MET A 17 -16.61 -2.94 -0.02
C MET A 17 -17.95 -3.10 -0.72
N ASP A 18 -17.95 -3.90 -1.76
CA ASP A 18 -19.13 -4.32 -2.49
C ASP A 18 -19.10 -5.84 -2.68
N PHE A 19 -20.15 -6.42 -3.24
CA PHE A 19 -20.23 -7.85 -3.49
C PHE A 19 -20.42 -8.12 -4.97
N TYR A 20 -19.59 -9.01 -5.50
CA TYR A 20 -19.71 -9.53 -6.85
C TYR A 20 -19.84 -11.06 -6.80
N ARG A 21 -20.94 -11.59 -7.31
CA ARG A 21 -21.24 -13.03 -7.27
C ARG A 21 -21.17 -13.62 -5.86
N ASN A 22 -21.69 -12.90 -4.87
CA ASN A 22 -21.63 -13.21 -3.43
C ASN A 22 -20.22 -13.25 -2.81
N GLU A 23 -19.18 -12.82 -3.53
CA GLU A 23 -17.84 -12.67 -3.01
C GLU A 23 -17.57 -11.19 -2.70
N PRO A 24 -17.09 -10.86 -1.49
CA PRO A 24 -16.78 -9.48 -1.14
C PRO A 24 -15.53 -9.01 -1.88
N TYR A 25 -15.57 -7.82 -2.45
CA TYR A 25 -14.38 -7.15 -2.94
C TYR A 25 -14.25 -5.75 -2.35
N MET A 26 -13.01 -5.32 -2.08
CA MET A 26 -12.75 -4.06 -1.43
C MET A 26 -12.53 -2.95 -2.45
N ILE A 27 -13.34 -1.88 -2.35
CA ILE A 27 -13.13 -0.62 -3.07
C ILE A 27 -12.10 0.23 -2.34
N ARG A 28 -12.19 0.29 -1.00
CA ARG A 28 -11.23 0.95 -0.12
C ARG A 28 -10.92 0.04 1.05
N ARG A 29 -9.65 -0.31 1.22
CA ARG A 29 -9.18 -1.12 2.34
C ARG A 29 -8.66 -0.22 3.45
N SER A 30 -9.29 -0.22 4.62
CA SER A 30 -8.92 0.64 5.73
C SER A 30 -9.27 -0.01 7.07
N ARG A 31 -10.09 0.63 7.89
CA ARG A 31 -10.44 0.17 9.24
C ARG A 31 -10.94 -1.28 9.26
N GLY A 32 -10.39 -2.09 10.17
CA GLY A 32 -10.73 -3.50 10.35
C GLY A 32 -9.93 -4.46 9.44
N TYR A 33 -9.33 -3.96 8.34
CA TYR A 33 -8.57 -4.77 7.38
C TYR A 33 -7.11 -4.37 7.26
N ALA A 34 -6.77 -3.11 7.43
CA ALA A 34 -5.39 -2.68 7.56
C ALA A 34 -5.00 -2.65 9.05
N PRO A 35 -3.79 -3.13 9.41
CA PRO A 35 -2.68 -3.59 8.59
C PRO A 35 -2.61 -5.12 8.37
N LEU A 36 -3.73 -5.83 8.34
CA LEU A 36 -3.68 -7.27 8.14
C LEU A 36 -2.96 -7.62 6.83
N PRO A 37 -2.03 -8.57 6.83
CA PRO A 37 -1.32 -8.95 5.62
C PRO A 37 -2.15 -9.86 4.71
N PHE A 38 -1.78 -9.89 3.46
CA PHE A 38 -2.04 -11.03 2.60
C PHE A 38 -0.73 -11.74 2.28
N MET A 39 -0.83 -13.04 2.06
CA MET A 39 0.31 -13.90 1.82
C MET A 39 0.35 -14.37 0.38
N THR A 40 1.56 -14.49 -0.16
CA THR A 40 1.78 -15.13 -1.46
C THR A 40 2.41 -16.52 -1.25
N LYS A 41 2.25 -17.40 -2.23
CA LYS A 41 2.92 -18.72 -2.21
C LYS A 41 4.38 -18.64 -2.70
N ALA A 42 4.79 -17.52 -3.30
CA ALA A 42 6.14 -17.33 -3.78
C ALA A 42 7.11 -17.21 -2.60
N ASP A 43 8.28 -17.81 -2.74
CA ASP A 43 9.34 -17.74 -1.74
C ASP A 43 10.16 -16.46 -1.91
N TRP A 44 9.51 -15.32 -1.68
CA TRP A 44 10.17 -14.02 -1.64
C TRP A 44 11.00 -13.89 -0.38
N LYS A 45 12.15 -13.22 -0.49
CA LYS A 45 13.01 -12.89 0.64
C LYS A 45 13.28 -11.39 0.66
N GLY A 46 13.30 -10.82 1.86
CA GLY A 46 13.66 -9.43 2.09
C GLY A 46 12.50 -8.53 2.48
N GLN A 47 12.82 -7.25 2.62
CA GLN A 47 11.91 -6.22 3.11
C GLN A 47 11.89 -5.06 2.12
N VAL A 48 10.72 -4.72 1.62
CA VAL A 48 10.54 -3.68 0.59
C VAL A 48 9.35 -2.81 0.96
N LEU A 49 9.49 -1.51 0.74
CA LEU A 49 8.40 -0.54 0.82
C LEU A 49 8.01 -0.09 -0.59
N ALA A 50 6.75 -0.22 -0.96
CA ALA A 50 6.19 0.38 -2.17
C ALA A 50 5.31 1.57 -1.77
N VAL A 51 5.67 2.80 -2.16
CA VAL A 51 4.99 4.03 -1.72
C VAL A 51 3.65 4.30 -2.42
N GLY A 52 3.31 3.54 -3.47
CA GLY A 52 2.07 3.71 -4.21
C GLY A 52 2.09 4.84 -5.23
N GLY A 53 0.94 5.11 -5.84
CA GLY A 53 0.75 6.16 -6.84
C GLY A 53 0.42 7.52 -6.22
N GLU A 54 0.12 8.51 -7.05
CA GLU A 54 -0.18 9.89 -6.65
C GLU A 54 -1.61 10.05 -6.15
N LEU A 55 -2.58 9.50 -6.89
CA LEU A 55 -4.00 9.59 -6.55
C LEU A 55 -4.46 8.34 -5.80
N LYS A 56 -5.39 8.54 -4.87
CA LYS A 56 -5.97 7.47 -4.02
C LYS A 56 -4.88 6.60 -3.38
N ASN A 57 -3.84 7.27 -2.88
CA ASN A 57 -2.64 6.62 -2.42
C ASN A 57 -2.92 5.58 -1.34
N THR A 58 -2.23 4.47 -1.47
CA THR A 58 -2.04 3.41 -0.49
C THR A 58 -0.64 2.86 -0.70
N PHE A 59 0.16 2.77 0.34
CA PHE A 59 1.47 2.13 0.28
C PHE A 59 1.41 0.68 0.75
N CYS A 60 2.45 -0.08 0.51
CA CYS A 60 2.54 -1.46 0.97
C CYS A 60 3.94 -1.78 1.47
N ILE A 61 4.04 -2.47 2.60
CA ILE A 61 5.30 -3.06 3.09
C ILE A 61 5.27 -4.55 2.82
N GLY A 62 6.26 -5.04 2.07
CA GLY A 62 6.51 -6.46 1.86
C GLY A 62 7.59 -6.96 2.82
N VAL A 63 7.31 -8.05 3.51
CA VAL A 63 8.26 -8.76 4.37
C VAL A 63 8.21 -10.23 3.98
N ASP A 64 9.21 -10.68 3.26
CA ASP A 64 9.24 -12.00 2.66
C ASP A 64 7.97 -12.25 1.82
N ASN A 65 7.20 -13.28 2.12
CA ASN A 65 5.96 -13.61 1.41
C ASN A 65 4.70 -12.91 1.95
N ARG A 66 4.85 -11.99 2.90
CA ARG A 66 3.74 -11.23 3.53
C ARG A 66 3.72 -9.79 3.05
N PHE A 67 2.57 -9.33 2.64
CA PHE A 67 2.35 -7.97 2.15
C PHE A 67 1.33 -7.25 3.02
N TYR A 68 1.74 -6.12 3.58
CA TYR A 68 0.99 -5.29 4.51
C TYR A 68 0.57 -3.98 3.81
N PRO A 69 -0.58 -3.94 3.14
CA PRO A 69 -1.06 -2.69 2.57
C PRO A 69 -1.49 -1.73 3.68
N SER A 70 -1.21 -0.46 3.49
CA SER A 70 -1.63 0.58 4.40
C SER A 70 -3.14 0.81 4.35
N PRO A 71 -3.72 1.50 5.34
CA PRO A 71 -4.98 2.18 5.17
C PRO A 71 -4.92 3.15 3.98
N TYR A 72 -6.08 3.51 3.46
CA TYR A 72 -6.20 4.56 2.47
C TYR A 72 -5.59 5.88 2.98
N VAL A 73 -4.67 6.45 2.23
CA VAL A 73 -3.99 7.71 2.57
C VAL A 73 -4.69 8.89 1.89
N GLY A 74 -4.93 8.81 0.60
CA GLY A 74 -5.61 9.83 -0.19
C GLY A 74 -4.77 10.40 -1.33
N ASP A 75 -5.19 11.53 -1.86
CA ASP A 75 -4.53 12.17 -2.99
C ASP A 75 -3.35 13.04 -2.51
N LEU A 76 -2.17 12.79 -3.08
CA LEU A 76 -0.92 13.43 -2.66
C LEU A 76 -0.71 14.83 -3.25
N GLU A 77 -1.64 15.35 -4.04
CA GLU A 77 -1.65 16.77 -4.45
C GLU A 77 -1.76 17.72 -3.23
N ASP A 78 -2.35 17.26 -2.14
CA ASP A 78 -2.43 18.00 -0.88
C ASP A 78 -1.22 17.67 0.01
N LEU A 79 -0.42 18.67 0.34
CA LEU A 79 0.75 18.54 1.22
C LEU A 79 0.43 17.94 2.59
N ARG A 80 -0.79 18.14 3.10
CA ARG A 80 -1.24 17.49 4.35
C ARG A 80 -1.34 15.99 4.20
N THR A 81 -1.72 15.51 3.00
CA THR A 81 -1.77 14.08 2.67
C THR A 81 -0.37 13.51 2.48
N VAL A 82 0.55 14.26 1.87
CA VAL A 82 1.97 13.88 1.79
C VAL A 82 2.57 13.67 3.19
N LYS A 83 2.33 14.62 4.09
CA LYS A 83 2.77 14.49 5.49
C LYS A 83 2.13 13.27 6.17
N ALA A 84 0.84 13.03 5.94
CA ALA A 84 0.16 11.86 6.47
C ALA A 84 0.73 10.54 5.92
N LEU A 85 1.16 10.50 4.65
CA LEU A 85 1.86 9.39 4.05
C LEU A 85 3.17 9.11 4.80
N GLN A 86 4.04 10.11 4.95
CA GLN A 86 5.32 9.99 5.66
C GLN A 86 5.15 9.51 7.10
N GLU A 87 4.21 10.10 7.84
CA GLU A 87 3.91 9.72 9.22
C GLU A 87 3.38 8.28 9.31
N THR A 88 2.55 7.86 8.34
CA THR A 88 1.97 6.52 8.33
C THR A 88 3.02 5.47 7.95
N ILE A 89 3.90 5.75 6.99
CA ILE A 89 5.04 4.89 6.65
C ILE A 89 5.92 4.65 7.88
N HIS A 90 6.34 5.72 8.55
CA HIS A 90 7.19 5.62 9.75
C HIS A 90 6.50 4.77 10.85
N ARG A 91 5.22 4.96 11.02
CA ARG A 91 4.42 4.22 12.01
C ARG A 91 4.32 2.73 11.66
N PHE A 92 4.12 2.39 10.39
CA PHE A 92 4.12 1.00 9.92
C PHE A 92 5.48 0.33 10.07
N GLN A 93 6.56 1.03 9.74
CA GLN A 93 7.92 0.53 9.97
C GLN A 93 8.17 0.21 11.44
N THR A 94 7.72 1.08 12.35
CA THR A 94 7.83 0.85 13.80
C THR A 94 6.94 -0.30 14.27
N LEU A 95 5.68 -0.35 13.80
CA LEU A 95 4.72 -1.38 14.21
C LEU A 95 5.15 -2.78 13.76
N LEU A 96 5.68 -2.89 12.55
CA LEU A 96 6.10 -4.16 11.94
C LEU A 96 7.58 -4.49 12.24
N GLU A 97 8.30 -3.58 12.90
CA GLU A 97 9.76 -3.69 13.16
C GLU A 97 10.57 -3.90 11.88
N VAL A 98 10.20 -3.20 10.80
CA VAL A 98 10.75 -3.37 9.45
C VAL A 98 11.69 -2.24 9.10
N LYS A 99 12.84 -2.59 8.52
CA LYS A 99 13.78 -1.67 7.86
C LYS A 99 13.89 -2.06 6.37
N PRO A 100 13.17 -1.36 5.47
CA PRO A 100 13.19 -1.71 4.06
C PRO A 100 14.61 -1.69 3.49
N GLN A 101 14.92 -2.65 2.64
CA GLN A 101 16.17 -2.72 1.89
C GLN A 101 16.12 -1.86 0.62
N ALA A 102 14.90 -1.62 0.14
CA ALA A 102 14.64 -0.75 -1.01
C ALA A 102 13.25 -0.14 -0.91
N VAL A 103 13.06 0.98 -1.60
CA VAL A 103 11.77 1.65 -1.79
C VAL A 103 11.40 1.59 -3.26
N VAL A 104 10.18 1.18 -3.55
CA VAL A 104 9.61 1.14 -4.89
C VAL A 104 8.67 2.31 -5.07
N CYS A 105 8.84 3.07 -6.14
CA CYS A 105 7.96 4.19 -6.50
C CYS A 105 7.61 4.15 -7.98
N ASP A 106 6.68 5.02 -8.37
CA ASP A 106 6.34 5.23 -9.78
C ASP A 106 7.54 5.83 -10.54
N LEU A 107 7.62 5.54 -11.84
CA LEU A 107 8.65 6.10 -12.72
C LEU A 107 8.43 7.61 -12.96
N HIS A 108 7.24 8.14 -12.67
CA HIS A 108 6.89 9.53 -12.92
C HIS A 108 7.66 10.50 -11.99
N PRO A 109 8.51 11.39 -12.54
CA PRO A 109 9.44 12.17 -11.71
C PRO A 109 8.79 13.30 -10.91
N LYS A 110 7.55 13.68 -11.25
CA LYS A 110 6.83 14.80 -10.63
C LYS A 110 5.81 14.38 -9.57
N TYR A 111 5.69 13.09 -9.30
CA TYR A 111 4.78 12.62 -8.26
C TYR A 111 5.35 12.90 -6.86
N ASN A 112 4.51 13.37 -5.96
CA ASN A 112 4.87 13.57 -4.57
C ASN A 112 5.22 12.23 -3.89
N SER A 113 4.61 11.13 -4.31
CA SER A 113 5.00 9.78 -3.87
C SER A 113 6.45 9.44 -4.24
N THR A 114 6.93 9.87 -5.41
CA THR A 114 8.33 9.70 -5.82
C THR A 114 9.27 10.53 -4.96
N VAL A 115 8.92 11.78 -4.68
CA VAL A 115 9.68 12.66 -3.78
C VAL A 115 9.80 12.04 -2.38
N VAL A 116 8.69 11.56 -1.83
CA VAL A 116 8.70 10.86 -0.53
C VAL A 116 9.62 9.63 -0.56
N ALA A 117 9.59 8.83 -1.64
CA ALA A 117 10.47 7.66 -1.77
C ALA A 117 11.97 8.05 -1.72
N GLU A 118 12.34 9.14 -2.39
CA GLU A 118 13.72 9.66 -2.42
C GLU A 118 14.16 10.20 -1.06
N GLU A 119 13.27 10.88 -0.33
CA GLU A 119 13.54 11.44 0.99
C GLU A 119 13.72 10.39 2.09
N LEU A 120 13.22 9.17 1.90
CA LEU A 120 13.36 8.09 2.88
C LEU A 120 14.79 7.55 3.02
N GLY A 121 15.69 7.87 2.09
CA GLY A 121 17.11 7.52 2.16
C GLY A 121 17.45 6.06 1.90
N TYR A 122 16.52 5.27 1.35
CA TYR A 122 16.75 3.89 0.91
C TYR A 122 17.07 3.85 -0.60
N PRO A 123 17.71 2.78 -1.11
CA PRO A 123 17.79 2.53 -2.54
C PRO A 123 16.43 2.58 -3.21
N VAL A 124 16.28 3.40 -4.26
CA VAL A 124 14.99 3.62 -4.93
C VAL A 124 14.92 2.79 -6.22
N ILE A 125 13.86 2.01 -6.36
CA ILE A 125 13.51 1.25 -7.57
C ILE A 125 12.30 1.92 -8.20
N ARG A 126 12.44 2.39 -9.45
CA ARG A 126 11.35 3.01 -10.19
C ARG A 126 10.67 2.00 -11.09
N VAL A 127 9.34 1.93 -11.01
CA VAL A 127 8.51 1.00 -11.76
C VAL A 127 7.48 1.78 -12.56
N GLN A 128 7.27 1.36 -13.79
CA GLN A 128 6.28 1.99 -14.65
C GLN A 128 4.86 1.66 -14.16
N HIS A 129 4.00 2.67 -14.02
CA HIS A 129 2.68 2.56 -13.41
C HIS A 129 1.82 1.44 -14.01
N HIS A 130 1.68 1.44 -15.34
CA HIS A 130 0.89 0.40 -16.01
C HIS A 130 1.53 -0.99 -15.92
N TYR A 131 2.85 -1.10 -15.80
CA TYR A 131 3.50 -2.37 -15.57
C TYR A 131 3.13 -2.95 -14.18
N ALA A 132 3.10 -2.10 -13.15
CA ALA A 132 2.64 -2.50 -11.83
C ALA A 132 1.18 -2.98 -11.84
N HIS A 133 0.31 -2.31 -12.59
CA HIS A 133 -1.08 -2.75 -12.79
C HIS A 133 -1.17 -4.12 -13.47
N ILE A 134 -0.43 -4.33 -14.55
CA ILE A 134 -0.41 -5.62 -15.26
C ILE A 134 0.07 -6.74 -14.33
N LEU A 135 1.13 -6.52 -13.56
CA LEU A 135 1.65 -7.51 -12.63
C LEU A 135 0.63 -7.87 -11.55
N SER A 136 -0.08 -6.88 -10.99
CA SER A 136 -1.08 -7.12 -9.96
C SER A 136 -2.25 -7.97 -10.49
N VAL A 137 -2.71 -7.70 -11.71
CA VAL A 137 -3.77 -8.46 -12.38
C VAL A 137 -3.29 -9.85 -12.78
N SER A 138 -2.10 -9.97 -13.36
CA SER A 138 -1.52 -11.27 -13.75
C SER A 138 -1.38 -12.21 -12.57
N TYR A 139 -0.97 -11.70 -11.42
CA TYR A 139 -0.83 -12.50 -10.21
C TYR A 139 -2.19 -13.07 -9.73
N THR A 140 -3.26 -12.33 -9.86
CA THR A 140 -4.61 -12.76 -9.48
C THR A 140 -5.23 -13.72 -10.50
N HIS A 141 -5.04 -13.47 -11.79
CA HIS A 141 -5.66 -14.27 -12.87
C HIS A 141 -4.90 -15.56 -13.21
N LEU A 142 -3.58 -15.54 -13.26
CA LEU A 142 -2.79 -16.74 -13.53
C LEU A 142 -2.99 -17.81 -12.46
N ARG A 143 -3.27 -17.42 -11.22
CA ARG A 143 -3.62 -18.36 -10.16
C ARG A 143 -4.98 -19.01 -10.31
N ALA A 144 -5.97 -18.31 -10.85
CA ALA A 144 -7.28 -18.89 -11.11
C ALA A 144 -7.22 -20.05 -12.14
N HIS A 145 -6.26 -20.00 -13.06
CA HIS A 145 -6.04 -21.07 -14.06
C HIS A 145 -5.25 -22.27 -13.52
N GLU A 146 -4.39 -22.07 -12.52
CA GLU A 146 -3.64 -23.19 -11.91
C GLU A 146 -4.50 -24.05 -10.98
N THR A 147 -5.54 -23.50 -10.37
CA THR A 147 -6.46 -24.24 -9.50
C THR A 147 -7.47 -25.10 -10.27
N LEU A 148 -7.60 -24.97 -11.59
CA LEU A 148 -8.49 -25.75 -12.44
C LEU A 148 -7.81 -27.00 -13.06
N ARG A 149 -6.56 -27.28 -12.71
CA ARG A 149 -5.80 -28.44 -13.22
C ARG A 149 -5.51 -29.55 -12.19
N HIS A 150 -6.33 -29.62 -11.13
CA HIS A 150 -6.31 -30.77 -10.20
C HIS A 150 -7.68 -31.35 -10.03
#